data_5579487ed65b21d9350ad4051df42d4d
#
_entry.id   5579487ed65b21d9350ad4051df42d4d
#
_cell.length_a   1.000
_cell.length_b   1.000
_cell.length_c   1.000
_cell.angle_alpha   90.00
_cell.angle_beta   90.00
_cell.angle_gamma   90.00
#
_symmetry.space_group_name_H-M   'P 1'
#
loop_
_entity.id
_entity.type
_entity.pdbx_description
1 polymer ?
#
loop_
_entity_poly.entity_id
_entity_poly.type
_entity_poly.pdbx_seq_one_letter_code
_entity_poly.pdbx_strand_id
1 'polypeptide(L)'
;MQQPQGETRWQSMTDNPMTDKSVAQSMGERLAATRRRLGLSQRRVAELSGLTHGAICMIEQDKVSPSVASLQKLLSVYELPLSRFFAEEEGGTPSVVIKAEQLIELGSQGVSMKLVHNGNNRRQLGFMLETYAPGTDTGGQVTHLGEEVGTVLEGSVILTVAGQAYPLSAGDSYVIDTGEPHSFSNPSGQVCRIVSAHTPANF
;
A
#
# COMPACT_ATOMS: atom_id res chain seq x y z
N MET A 1 12.31 66.39 -0.23
CA MET A 1 12.89 65.51 0.77
C MET A 1 12.80 64.08 0.25
N GLN A 2 13.96 63.52 0.00
CA GLN A 2 14.17 62.32 -0.80
C GLN A 2 13.76 61.02 -0.06
N GLN A 3 13.14 60.10 -0.83
CA GLN A 3 13.10 58.66 -0.46
C GLN A 3 14.46 58.01 -0.70
N PRO A 4 14.83 56.96 0.01
CA PRO A 4 15.71 55.96 -0.56
C PRO A 4 14.98 54.68 -0.87
N GLN A 5 15.15 54.27 -2.13
CA GLN A 5 14.82 52.97 -2.66
C GLN A 5 15.82 51.94 -2.10
N GLY A 6 15.30 50.85 -1.58
CA GLY A 6 16.08 49.66 -1.21
C GLY A 6 15.65 48.49 -2.07
N GLU A 7 16.27 48.38 -3.23
CA GLU A 7 16.17 47.16 -4.06
C GLU A 7 16.96 46.03 -3.38
N THR A 8 16.25 45.01 -2.90
CA THR A 8 16.89 43.78 -2.46
C THR A 8 16.99 42.81 -3.66
N ARG A 9 18.17 42.75 -4.18
CA ARG A 9 18.66 41.91 -5.29
C ARG A 9 18.68 40.46 -4.85
N TRP A 10 17.70 39.67 -5.28
CA TRP A 10 17.79 38.21 -5.24
C TRP A 10 18.62 37.73 -6.42
N GLN A 11 19.91 37.54 -6.21
CA GLN A 11 20.77 36.87 -7.17
C GLN A 11 20.52 35.36 -7.13
N SER A 12 20.26 34.84 -8.31
CA SER A 12 20.20 33.42 -8.71
C SER A 12 21.39 32.63 -8.15
N MET A 13 21.07 31.60 -7.37
CA MET A 13 21.94 30.45 -7.17
C MET A 13 21.29 29.26 -7.84
N THR A 14 21.41 29.21 -9.15
CA THR A 14 21.24 27.99 -9.95
C THR A 14 22.64 27.42 -10.15
N ASP A 15 23.06 26.56 -9.24
CA ASP A 15 24.05 25.53 -9.50
C ASP A 15 23.97 24.53 -8.34
N ASN A 16 23.06 23.56 -8.49
CA ASN A 16 23.11 22.35 -7.69
C ASN A 16 23.46 21.21 -8.65
N PRO A 17 24.63 20.57 -8.51
CA PRO A 17 25.03 19.48 -9.38
C PRO A 17 24.08 18.32 -9.19
N MET A 18 23.70 17.72 -10.29
CA MET A 18 22.92 16.50 -10.45
C MET A 18 23.22 15.49 -9.34
N THR A 19 22.32 15.40 -8.38
CA THR A 19 22.29 14.27 -7.48
C THR A 19 21.80 13.07 -8.26
N ASP A 20 22.67 12.10 -8.35
CA ASP A 20 22.46 10.74 -8.85
C ASP A 20 21.06 10.26 -8.40
N LYS A 21 20.17 10.13 -9.38
CA LYS A 21 18.89 9.46 -9.17
C LYS A 21 19.24 8.00 -8.95
N SER A 22 19.35 7.59 -7.68
CA SER A 22 19.28 6.18 -7.36
C SER A 22 17.99 5.65 -7.99
N VAL A 23 18.12 4.77 -8.97
CA VAL A 23 16.98 4.11 -9.60
C VAL A 23 16.25 3.37 -8.48
N ALA A 24 15.07 3.85 -8.10
CA ALA A 24 14.25 3.22 -7.07
C ALA A 24 14.04 1.76 -7.50
N GLN A 25 14.39 0.82 -6.62
CA GLN A 25 14.20 -0.61 -6.90
C GLN A 25 12.71 -0.90 -7.07
N SER A 26 12.37 -1.67 -8.07
CA SER A 26 10.99 -2.12 -8.28
C SER A 26 10.51 -3.01 -7.13
N MET A 27 9.18 -3.17 -6.99
CA MET A 27 8.59 -4.03 -5.96
C MET A 27 9.12 -5.46 -6.06
N GLY A 28 9.18 -6.02 -7.27
CA GLY A 28 9.67 -7.37 -7.49
C GLY A 28 11.15 -7.54 -7.13
N GLU A 29 11.99 -6.58 -7.49
CA GLU A 29 13.41 -6.58 -7.13
C GLU A 29 13.60 -6.54 -5.61
N ARG A 30 12.79 -5.77 -4.89
CA ARG A 30 12.83 -5.67 -3.41
C ARG A 30 12.40 -6.97 -2.73
N LEU A 31 11.32 -7.59 -3.22
CA LEU A 31 10.87 -8.90 -2.74
C LEU A 31 11.96 -9.94 -2.97
N ALA A 32 12.58 -9.97 -4.14
CA ALA A 32 13.68 -10.87 -4.48
C ALA A 32 14.91 -10.63 -3.59
N ALA A 33 15.26 -9.36 -3.31
CA ALA A 33 16.37 -9.00 -2.43
C ALA A 33 16.10 -9.44 -0.99
N THR A 34 14.90 -9.21 -0.48
CA THR A 34 14.48 -9.64 0.87
C THR A 34 14.54 -11.16 0.99
N ARG A 35 13.99 -11.90 0.03
CA ARG A 35 14.07 -13.37 -0.01
C ARG A 35 15.51 -13.87 0.04
N ARG A 36 16.39 -13.31 -0.80
CA ARG A 36 17.82 -13.70 -0.85
C ARG A 36 18.52 -13.40 0.46
N ARG A 37 18.26 -12.27 1.10
CA ARG A 37 18.81 -11.90 2.41
C ARG A 37 18.43 -12.91 3.49
N LEU A 38 17.24 -13.49 3.41
CA LEU A 38 16.76 -14.54 4.30
C LEU A 38 17.25 -15.94 3.90
N GLY A 39 18.05 -16.08 2.84
CA GLY A 39 18.55 -17.37 2.36
C GLY A 39 17.48 -18.31 1.79
N LEU A 40 16.29 -17.78 1.45
CA LEU A 40 15.18 -18.57 0.95
C LEU A 40 15.23 -18.76 -0.57
N SER A 41 14.92 -19.98 -1.04
CA SER A 41 14.65 -20.22 -2.46
C SER A 41 13.21 -19.81 -2.82
N GLN A 42 12.95 -19.49 -4.10
CA GLN A 42 11.57 -19.24 -4.57
C GLN A 42 10.63 -20.42 -4.29
N ARG A 43 11.14 -21.67 -4.42
CA ARG A 43 10.36 -22.87 -4.10
C ARG A 43 9.99 -22.93 -2.64
N ARG A 44 10.93 -22.59 -1.74
CA ARG A 44 10.66 -22.59 -0.30
C ARG A 44 9.64 -21.51 0.08
N VAL A 45 9.71 -20.34 -0.53
CA VAL A 45 8.70 -19.30 -0.34
C VAL A 45 7.34 -19.74 -0.88
N ALA A 46 7.27 -20.43 -2.03
CA ALA A 46 6.04 -20.97 -2.57
C ALA A 46 5.36 -21.95 -1.59
N GLU A 47 6.14 -22.88 -1.01
CA GLU A 47 5.66 -23.82 0.00
C GLU A 47 5.08 -23.12 1.24
N LEU A 48 5.78 -22.10 1.76
CA LEU A 48 5.41 -21.40 2.98
C LEU A 48 4.25 -20.43 2.79
N SER A 49 4.19 -19.73 1.64
CA SER A 49 3.16 -18.73 1.34
C SER A 49 1.86 -19.32 0.77
N GLY A 50 1.91 -20.57 0.28
CA GLY A 50 0.81 -21.18 -0.46
C GLY A 50 0.61 -20.59 -1.86
N LEU A 51 1.56 -19.79 -2.36
CA LEU A 51 1.58 -19.31 -3.75
C LEU A 51 2.30 -20.30 -4.65
N THR A 52 2.02 -20.26 -5.97
CA THR A 52 2.75 -21.08 -6.91
C THR A 52 4.17 -20.54 -7.15
N HIS A 53 5.13 -21.42 -7.40
CA HIS A 53 6.49 -21.00 -7.79
C HIS A 53 6.51 -20.06 -9.00
N GLY A 54 5.63 -20.32 -9.99
CA GLY A 54 5.49 -19.48 -11.18
C GLY A 54 5.01 -18.06 -10.83
N ALA A 55 4.05 -17.93 -9.91
CA ALA A 55 3.56 -16.63 -9.45
C ALA A 55 4.69 -15.82 -8.79
N ILE A 56 5.46 -16.44 -7.89
CA ILE A 56 6.61 -15.79 -7.23
C ILE A 56 7.64 -15.34 -8.26
N CYS A 57 7.97 -16.19 -9.22
CA CYS A 57 8.92 -15.86 -10.28
C CYS A 57 8.46 -14.64 -11.10
N MET A 58 7.17 -14.58 -11.48
CA MET A 58 6.60 -13.49 -12.25
C MET A 58 6.55 -12.18 -11.44
N ILE A 59 6.21 -12.25 -10.15
CA ILE A 59 6.20 -11.12 -9.24
C ILE A 59 7.62 -10.56 -9.08
N GLU A 60 8.61 -11.40 -8.77
CA GLU A 60 10.00 -10.96 -8.57
C GLU A 60 10.67 -10.40 -9.85
N GLN A 61 10.09 -10.67 -11.01
CA GLN A 61 10.52 -10.12 -12.31
C GLN A 61 9.68 -8.91 -12.75
N ASP A 62 8.77 -8.41 -11.89
CA ASP A 62 7.82 -7.32 -12.20
C ASP A 62 6.96 -7.56 -13.45
N LYS A 63 6.79 -8.83 -13.83
CA LYS A 63 5.91 -9.21 -14.94
C LYS A 63 4.43 -9.21 -14.55
N VAL A 64 4.15 -9.36 -13.27
CA VAL A 64 2.80 -9.32 -12.69
C VAL A 64 2.89 -8.60 -11.35
N SER A 65 2.02 -7.64 -11.12
CA SER A 65 1.82 -7.04 -9.80
C SER A 65 1.06 -8.02 -8.91
N PRO A 66 1.55 -8.32 -7.69
CA PRO A 66 0.81 -9.17 -6.76
C PRO A 66 -0.48 -8.49 -6.30
N SER A 67 -1.53 -9.26 -6.03
CA SER A 67 -2.64 -8.76 -5.23
C SER A 67 -2.18 -8.46 -3.80
N VAL A 68 -2.93 -7.62 -3.07
CA VAL A 68 -2.63 -7.33 -1.65
C VAL A 68 -2.53 -8.62 -0.84
N ALA A 69 -3.46 -9.55 -1.04
CA ALA A 69 -3.44 -10.86 -0.39
C ALA A 69 -2.17 -11.67 -0.72
N SER A 70 -1.71 -11.63 -1.98
CA SER A 70 -0.47 -12.32 -2.38
C SER A 70 0.76 -11.65 -1.77
N LEU A 71 0.79 -10.31 -1.74
CA LEU A 71 1.88 -9.56 -1.14
C LEU A 71 1.96 -9.81 0.37
N GLN A 72 0.85 -9.79 1.08
CA GLN A 72 0.79 -10.10 2.51
C GLN A 72 1.30 -11.52 2.80
N LYS A 73 0.90 -12.52 2.00
CA LYS A 73 1.41 -13.89 2.14
C LYS A 73 2.94 -13.96 1.99
N LEU A 74 3.50 -13.25 1.02
CA LEU A 74 4.95 -13.18 0.83
C LEU A 74 5.64 -12.50 2.01
N LEU A 75 5.13 -11.35 2.45
CA LEU A 75 5.70 -10.58 3.53
C LEU A 75 5.56 -11.29 4.89
N SER A 76 4.49 -12.05 5.10
CA SER A 76 4.34 -12.93 6.27
C SER A 76 5.45 -13.98 6.34
N VAL A 77 5.81 -14.61 5.19
CA VAL A 77 6.95 -15.55 5.13
C VAL A 77 8.28 -14.87 5.43
N TYR A 78 8.39 -13.58 5.10
CA TYR A 78 9.60 -12.78 5.37
C TYR A 78 9.61 -12.16 6.77
N GLU A 79 8.57 -12.38 7.57
CA GLU A 79 8.36 -11.74 8.88
C GLU A 79 8.51 -10.21 8.80
N LEU A 80 8.06 -9.63 7.70
CA LEU A 80 8.22 -8.23 7.37
C LEU A 80 6.84 -7.57 7.24
N PRO A 81 6.48 -6.62 8.13
CA PRO A 81 5.27 -5.83 7.96
C PRO A 81 5.29 -5.04 6.65
N LEU A 82 4.13 -4.89 6.02
CA LEU A 82 3.98 -4.18 4.74
C LEU A 82 4.50 -2.74 4.84
N SER A 83 4.14 -2.04 5.92
CA SER A 83 4.64 -0.69 6.22
C SER A 83 6.17 -0.62 6.26
N ARG A 84 6.82 -1.63 6.83
CA ARG A 84 8.28 -1.70 6.89
C ARG A 84 8.89 -2.04 5.52
N PHE A 85 8.23 -2.89 4.76
CA PHE A 85 8.68 -3.21 3.40
C PHE A 85 8.76 -1.95 2.51
N PHE A 86 7.77 -1.05 2.60
CA PHE A 86 7.76 0.19 1.83
C PHE A 86 8.57 1.32 2.44
N ALA A 87 8.87 1.28 3.73
CA ALA A 87 9.64 2.32 4.41
C ALA A 87 11.15 2.30 4.16
N GLU A 88 11.70 1.20 3.71
CA GLU A 88 13.16 1.10 3.44
C GLU A 88 13.63 1.96 2.25
N GLU A 89 12.71 2.59 1.50
CA GLU A 89 13.06 3.48 0.38
C GLU A 89 13.34 4.92 0.79
N GLU A 90 12.94 5.36 1.99
CA GLU A 90 13.08 6.76 2.37
C GLU A 90 13.92 6.92 3.64
N GLY A 91 15.23 7.04 3.48
CA GLY A 91 16.15 7.52 4.53
C GLY A 91 15.96 9.00 4.87
N GLY A 92 14.75 9.57 4.66
CA GLY A 92 14.40 10.97 4.87
C GLY A 92 13.75 11.23 6.23
N THR A 93 13.76 12.48 6.67
CA THR A 93 12.97 12.93 7.82
C THR A 93 11.48 12.76 7.49
N PRO A 94 10.66 12.13 8.38
CA PRO A 94 9.24 11.93 8.14
C PRO A 94 8.54 13.26 7.82
N SER A 95 7.88 13.33 6.67
CA SER A 95 7.12 14.52 6.27
C SER A 95 5.77 14.59 6.98
N VAL A 96 5.32 15.79 7.32
CA VAL A 96 3.97 16.04 7.83
C VAL A 96 2.95 15.98 6.70
N VAL A 97 3.35 16.40 5.49
CA VAL A 97 2.49 16.43 4.30
C VAL A 97 2.98 15.38 3.31
N ILE A 98 2.05 14.53 2.87
CA ILE A 98 2.27 13.53 1.83
C ILE A 98 1.45 13.96 0.62
N LYS A 99 2.13 14.17 -0.50
CA LYS A 99 1.46 14.54 -1.76
C LYS A 99 0.80 13.32 -2.40
N ALA A 100 -0.21 13.54 -3.25
CA ALA A 100 -0.94 12.46 -3.90
C ALA A 100 -0.05 11.51 -4.71
N GLU A 101 1.00 12.04 -5.32
CA GLU A 101 2.00 11.28 -6.08
C GLU A 101 2.98 10.47 -5.20
N GLN A 102 2.99 10.71 -3.90
CA GLN A 102 3.83 10.01 -2.92
C GLN A 102 3.09 8.86 -2.23
N LEU A 103 1.79 8.70 -2.50
CA LEU A 103 1.02 7.59 -1.97
C LEU A 103 1.52 6.28 -2.57
N ILE A 104 1.67 5.27 -1.72
CA ILE A 104 2.19 3.96 -2.13
C ILE A 104 1.03 3.12 -2.67
N GLU A 105 1.07 2.75 -3.96
CA GLU A 105 0.07 1.89 -4.57
C GLU A 105 0.32 0.42 -4.21
N LEU A 106 -0.64 -0.20 -3.54
CA LEU A 106 -0.60 -1.60 -3.13
C LEU A 106 -1.58 -2.48 -3.92
N GLY A 107 -2.51 -1.85 -4.63
CA GLY A 107 -3.56 -2.53 -5.36
C GLY A 107 -3.10 -3.12 -6.69
N SER A 108 -3.95 -3.95 -7.26
CA SER A 108 -3.75 -4.57 -8.58
C SER A 108 -5.08 -4.98 -9.20
N GLN A 109 -5.10 -5.24 -10.50
CA GLN A 109 -6.25 -5.84 -11.21
C GLN A 109 -7.59 -5.08 -11.04
N GLY A 110 -7.54 -3.74 -11.13
CA GLY A 110 -8.74 -2.90 -11.02
C GLY A 110 -9.11 -2.48 -9.59
N VAL A 111 -8.34 -2.91 -8.60
CA VAL A 111 -8.39 -2.40 -7.23
C VAL A 111 -7.16 -1.54 -6.99
N SER A 112 -7.36 -0.27 -6.66
CA SER A 112 -6.30 0.64 -6.21
C SER A 112 -6.40 0.79 -4.70
N MET A 113 -5.29 0.56 -4.00
CA MET A 113 -5.16 0.72 -2.55
C MET A 113 -3.94 1.58 -2.26
N LYS A 114 -4.17 2.86 -2.00
CA LYS A 114 -3.10 3.84 -1.78
C LYS A 114 -2.82 4.04 -0.30
N LEU A 115 -1.69 3.52 0.16
CA LEU A 115 -1.24 3.69 1.54
C LEU A 115 -0.69 5.10 1.75
N VAL A 116 -1.17 5.76 2.81
CA VAL A 116 -0.64 7.05 3.29
C VAL A 116 0.50 6.76 4.26
N HIS A 117 1.73 6.82 3.76
CA HIS A 117 2.93 6.53 4.54
C HIS A 117 3.96 7.67 4.41
N ASN A 118 4.62 8.03 5.50
CA ASN A 118 5.58 9.14 5.56
C ASN A 118 7.00 8.71 5.99
N GLY A 119 7.34 7.45 5.82
CA GLY A 119 8.64 6.89 6.22
C GLY A 119 8.80 6.64 7.73
N ASN A 120 7.79 6.95 8.56
CA ASN A 120 7.86 6.70 9.99
C ASN A 120 7.32 5.31 10.38
N ASN A 121 8.21 4.36 10.59
CA ASN A 121 7.88 2.97 10.95
C ASN A 121 7.38 2.77 12.38
N ARG A 122 7.30 3.84 13.18
CA ARG A 122 6.78 3.80 14.55
C ARG A 122 5.32 4.19 14.65
N ARG A 123 4.68 4.48 13.51
CA ARG A 123 3.24 4.81 13.50
C ARG A 123 2.42 3.59 13.89
N GLN A 124 1.40 3.84 14.71
CA GLN A 124 0.43 2.83 15.12
C GLN A 124 -0.78 2.79 14.18
N LEU A 125 -1.07 3.91 13.53
CA LEU A 125 -2.22 4.07 12.65
C LEU A 125 -1.76 4.00 11.19
N GLY A 126 -2.30 3.05 10.42
CA GLY A 126 -2.30 3.02 8.98
C GLY A 126 -3.53 3.73 8.41
N PHE A 127 -3.42 4.24 7.19
CA PHE A 127 -4.51 4.93 6.50
C PHE A 127 -4.45 4.65 5.00
N MET A 128 -5.56 4.27 4.40
CA MET A 128 -5.65 3.93 2.98
C MET A 128 -6.76 4.68 2.26
N LEU A 129 -6.52 4.94 0.99
CA LEU A 129 -7.50 5.39 0.03
C LEU A 129 -7.70 4.27 -0.99
N GLU A 130 -8.91 3.75 -1.08
CA GLU A 130 -9.22 2.56 -1.86
C GLU A 130 -10.19 2.88 -2.99
N THR A 131 -10.00 2.26 -4.12
CA THR A 131 -10.90 2.37 -5.28
C THR A 131 -11.07 1.01 -5.91
N TYR A 132 -12.30 0.56 -6.01
CA TYR A 132 -12.69 -0.71 -6.62
C TYR A 132 -13.41 -0.43 -7.94
N ALA A 133 -12.83 -0.85 -9.04
CA ALA A 133 -13.50 -0.82 -10.34
C ALA A 133 -14.71 -1.78 -10.37
N PRO A 134 -15.66 -1.62 -11.30
CA PRO A 134 -16.75 -2.56 -11.47
C PRO A 134 -16.29 -4.01 -11.66
N GLY A 135 -16.87 -4.93 -10.92
CA GLY A 135 -16.58 -6.37 -11.02
C GLY A 135 -15.25 -6.82 -10.42
N THR A 136 -14.61 -6.00 -9.56
CA THR A 136 -13.32 -6.34 -8.94
C THR A 136 -13.45 -6.68 -7.45
N ASP A 137 -12.44 -7.35 -6.92
CA ASP A 137 -12.34 -7.73 -5.52
C ASP A 137 -10.89 -7.70 -5.02
N THR A 138 -10.69 -7.92 -3.73
CA THR A 138 -9.36 -7.93 -3.08
C THR A 138 -8.46 -9.12 -3.49
N GLY A 139 -8.95 -10.02 -4.35
CA GLY A 139 -8.18 -11.18 -4.82
C GLY A 139 -8.10 -12.32 -3.81
N GLY A 140 -9.01 -12.35 -2.84
CA GLY A 140 -9.14 -13.37 -1.80
C GLY A 140 -9.35 -12.77 -0.42
N GLN A 141 -9.54 -13.66 0.56
CA GLN A 141 -9.63 -13.26 1.96
C GLN A 141 -8.26 -12.94 2.51
N VAL A 142 -8.18 -11.89 3.31
CA VAL A 142 -6.99 -11.49 4.05
C VAL A 142 -7.25 -11.61 5.55
N THR A 143 -6.17 -11.79 6.31
CA THR A 143 -6.20 -11.83 7.77
C THR A 143 -4.94 -11.15 8.27
N HIS A 144 -5.08 -10.22 9.19
CA HIS A 144 -3.95 -9.57 9.86
C HIS A 144 -4.34 -9.16 11.27
N LEU A 145 -3.37 -8.96 12.14
CA LEU A 145 -3.65 -8.58 13.52
C LEU A 145 -4.13 -7.13 13.59
N GLY A 146 -5.21 -6.88 14.33
CA GLY A 146 -5.66 -5.55 14.69
C GLY A 146 -7.10 -5.24 14.35
N GLU A 147 -7.39 -3.97 14.19
CA GLU A 147 -8.71 -3.43 13.87
C GLU A 147 -8.64 -2.59 12.62
N GLU A 148 -9.72 -2.58 11.86
CA GLU A 148 -9.91 -1.66 10.74
C GLU A 148 -11.28 -0.99 10.85
N VAL A 149 -11.31 0.31 10.58
CA VAL A 149 -12.52 1.11 10.42
C VAL A 149 -12.48 1.82 9.07
N GLY A 150 -13.61 1.83 8.36
CA GLY A 150 -13.68 2.52 7.08
C GLY A 150 -15.06 3.05 6.77
N THR A 151 -15.10 3.91 5.75
CA THR A 151 -16.34 4.53 5.25
C THR A 151 -16.35 4.47 3.73
N VAL A 152 -17.48 4.05 3.17
CA VAL A 152 -17.73 4.12 1.73
C VAL A 152 -18.03 5.58 1.35
N LEU A 153 -17.19 6.17 0.53
CA LEU A 153 -17.35 7.56 0.07
C LEU A 153 -18.22 7.66 -1.19
N GLU A 154 -18.15 6.63 -2.06
CA GLU A 154 -18.83 6.61 -3.36
C GLU A 154 -19.14 5.17 -3.76
N GLY A 155 -20.28 4.95 -4.41
CA GLY A 155 -20.67 3.64 -4.94
C GLY A 155 -21.14 2.67 -3.86
N SER A 156 -20.89 1.38 -4.09
CA SER A 156 -21.25 0.30 -3.17
C SER A 156 -20.24 -0.84 -3.24
N VAL A 157 -20.13 -1.60 -2.17
CA VAL A 157 -19.21 -2.74 -2.03
C VAL A 157 -19.86 -3.81 -1.14
N ILE A 158 -19.47 -5.06 -1.29
CA ILE A 158 -19.78 -6.13 -0.34
C ILE A 158 -18.52 -6.39 0.48
N LEU A 159 -18.62 -6.14 1.78
CA LEU A 159 -17.64 -6.59 2.77
C LEU A 159 -18.04 -8.00 3.22
N THR A 160 -17.11 -8.96 3.16
CA THR A 160 -17.31 -10.29 3.72
C THR A 160 -16.37 -10.47 4.90
N VAL A 161 -16.90 -10.83 6.08
CA VAL A 161 -16.14 -11.10 7.31
C VAL A 161 -16.56 -12.45 7.85
N ALA A 162 -15.62 -13.34 8.11
CA ALA A 162 -15.86 -14.69 8.61
C ALA A 162 -16.94 -15.45 7.81
N GLY A 163 -16.97 -15.22 6.50
CA GLY A 163 -17.93 -15.84 5.56
C GLY A 163 -19.30 -15.16 5.49
N GLN A 164 -19.59 -14.15 6.31
CA GLN A 164 -20.83 -13.40 6.25
C GLN A 164 -20.66 -12.14 5.41
N ALA A 165 -21.59 -11.91 4.46
CA ALA A 165 -21.58 -10.77 3.56
C ALA A 165 -22.39 -9.59 4.13
N TYR A 166 -21.83 -8.40 4.01
CA TYR A 166 -22.41 -7.12 4.44
C TYR A 166 -22.39 -6.16 3.25
N PRO A 167 -23.53 -5.90 2.59
CA PRO A 167 -23.59 -4.88 1.55
C PRO A 167 -23.48 -3.47 2.17
N LEU A 168 -22.58 -2.67 1.64
CA LEU A 168 -22.34 -1.29 2.06
C LEU A 168 -22.55 -0.34 0.87
N SER A 169 -23.12 0.82 1.14
CA SER A 169 -23.34 1.90 0.18
C SER A 169 -22.65 3.19 0.66
N ALA A 170 -22.56 4.18 -0.23
CA ALA A 170 -21.99 5.48 0.10
C ALA A 170 -22.62 6.07 1.38
N GLY A 171 -21.78 6.46 2.35
CA GLY A 171 -22.16 6.94 3.68
C GLY A 171 -22.13 5.84 4.75
N ASP A 172 -22.19 4.55 4.39
CA ASP A 172 -22.06 3.47 5.36
C ASP A 172 -20.61 3.33 5.85
N SER A 173 -20.47 2.91 7.10
CA SER A 173 -19.17 2.68 7.74
C SER A 173 -19.13 1.27 8.32
N TYR A 174 -17.93 0.74 8.46
CA TYR A 174 -17.67 -0.55 9.07
C TYR A 174 -16.58 -0.47 10.15
N VAL A 175 -16.61 -1.40 11.07
CA VAL A 175 -15.55 -1.68 12.04
C VAL A 175 -15.38 -3.18 12.10
N ILE A 176 -14.17 -3.68 11.86
CA ILE A 176 -13.88 -5.12 11.86
C ILE A 176 -12.64 -5.44 12.71
N ASP A 177 -12.66 -6.61 13.34
CA ASP A 177 -11.46 -7.28 13.81
C ASP A 177 -10.81 -7.95 12.59
N THR A 178 -9.63 -7.48 12.22
CA THR A 178 -8.90 -7.97 11.06
C THR A 178 -8.23 -9.33 11.29
N GLY A 179 -8.28 -9.86 12.51
CA GLY A 179 -7.96 -11.26 12.82
C GLY A 179 -8.95 -12.23 12.18
N GLU A 180 -10.18 -11.80 11.89
CA GLU A 180 -11.14 -12.59 11.12
C GLU A 180 -10.87 -12.50 9.61
N PRO A 181 -11.02 -13.62 8.86
CA PRO A 181 -10.88 -13.60 7.40
C PRO A 181 -11.89 -12.63 6.77
N HIS A 182 -11.39 -11.66 6.01
CA HIS A 182 -12.23 -10.65 5.39
C HIS A 182 -11.81 -10.34 3.95
N SER A 183 -12.76 -9.82 3.17
CA SER A 183 -12.54 -9.40 1.78
C SER A 183 -13.56 -8.37 1.34
N PHE A 184 -13.21 -7.58 0.33
CA PHE A 184 -14.11 -6.64 -0.31
C PHE A 184 -14.32 -7.02 -1.77
N SER A 185 -15.56 -6.86 -2.25
CA SER A 185 -15.88 -7.06 -3.66
C SER A 185 -16.86 -6.00 -4.15
N ASN A 186 -16.65 -5.50 -5.35
CA ASN A 186 -17.54 -4.56 -6.01
C ASN A 186 -18.27 -5.25 -7.18
N PRO A 187 -19.40 -5.92 -6.96
CA PRO A 187 -20.19 -6.53 -8.03
C PRO A 187 -21.02 -5.53 -8.83
N SER A 188 -21.00 -4.24 -8.45
CA SER A 188 -21.79 -3.21 -9.10
C SER A 188 -21.20 -2.79 -10.45
N GLY A 189 -22.00 -2.07 -11.26
CA GLY A 189 -21.54 -1.47 -12.52
C GLY A 189 -20.85 -0.10 -12.34
N GLN A 190 -20.59 0.34 -11.12
CA GLN A 190 -20.01 1.64 -10.79
C GLN A 190 -18.75 1.50 -9.95
N VAL A 191 -17.89 2.51 -9.98
CA VAL A 191 -16.71 2.58 -9.12
C VAL A 191 -17.15 2.73 -7.66
N CYS A 192 -16.49 2.01 -6.75
CA CYS A 192 -16.62 2.22 -5.32
C CYS A 192 -15.33 2.85 -4.76
N ARG A 193 -15.48 3.81 -3.84
CA ARG A 193 -14.36 4.44 -3.12
C ARG A 193 -14.56 4.31 -1.62
N ILE A 194 -13.50 3.91 -0.95
CA ILE A 194 -13.46 3.73 0.50
C ILE A 194 -12.27 4.51 1.05
N VAL A 195 -12.43 5.03 2.26
CA VAL A 195 -11.34 5.47 3.10
C VAL A 195 -11.30 4.59 4.33
N SER A 196 -10.14 4.05 4.66
CA SER A 196 -9.97 3.20 5.84
C SER A 196 -8.79 3.59 6.70
N ALA A 197 -8.88 3.24 7.97
CA ALA A 197 -7.80 3.36 8.94
C ALA A 197 -7.69 2.04 9.70
N HIS A 198 -6.47 1.60 9.97
CA HIS A 198 -6.21 0.34 10.67
C HIS A 198 -5.10 0.50 11.71
N THR A 199 -5.16 -0.32 12.73
CA THR A 199 -4.16 -0.37 13.79
C THR A 199 -3.91 -1.82 14.20
N PRO A 200 -2.63 -2.22 14.43
CA PRO A 200 -1.42 -1.46 14.14
C PRO A 200 -1.21 -1.19 12.64
N ALA A 201 -0.34 -0.25 12.30
CA ALA A 201 0.01 0.08 10.91
C ALA A 201 0.91 -1.02 10.29
N ASN A 202 0.39 -2.22 10.20
CA ASN A 202 1.07 -3.44 9.72
C ASN A 202 0.63 -3.88 8.32
N PHE A 203 -0.14 -3.04 7.66
CA PHE A 203 -0.50 -3.16 6.25
C PHE A 203 0.67 -2.79 5.38
#